data_b293163cf11e7e6d2ea95a439642ac0a
#
_entry.id   b293163cf11e7e6d2ea95a439642ac0a
#
_cell.length_a   1.000
_cell.length_b   1.000
_cell.length_c   1.000
_cell.angle_alpha   90.00
_cell.angle_beta   90.00
_cell.angle_gamma   90.00
#
_symmetry.space_group_name_H-M   'P 1'
#
loop_
_entity.id
_entity.type
_entity.pdbx_description
1 polymer ?
#
loop_
_entity_poly.entity_id
_entity_poly.type
_entity_poly.pdbx_seq_one_letter_code
_entity_poly.pdbx_strand_id
1 'polypeptide(L)'
;DMESFDERLRRMPGMKLEDFFLALDNKNQIIGCMGNWSAEAIQELRPLTYGLRAHNFRQFLKFGRFLGWTRPLTKPVRSTGFEAPLHFRYLVYPFASNEDVFDSLLTAVYENVNPDEFLMYARAEQDFRRNPPKGWIAAEMPYSLYCLVPPEMPTPDFLDPRNKENPEIEAFLSL
;
A
#
# COMPACT_ATOMS: atom_id res chain seq x y z
N ASP A 1 0.34 11.26 20.11
CA ASP A 1 1.18 10.94 21.27
C ASP A 1 2.38 10.12 20.81
N MET A 2 3.63 10.55 21.17
CA MET A 2 4.89 9.87 20.75
C MET A 2 4.96 8.43 21.26
N GLU A 3 4.50 8.18 22.46
CA GLU A 3 4.49 6.83 23.05
C GLU A 3 3.59 5.87 22.24
N SER A 4 2.44 6.36 21.79
CA SER A 4 1.54 5.61 20.89
C SER A 4 2.16 5.36 19.52
N PHE A 5 2.97 6.29 18.99
CA PHE A 5 3.65 6.11 17.70
C PHE A 5 4.76 5.06 17.79
N ASP A 6 5.59 5.12 18.84
CA ASP A 6 6.64 4.12 19.08
C ASP A 6 6.05 2.71 19.26
N GLU A 7 4.92 2.60 19.94
CA GLU A 7 4.22 1.31 20.09
C GLU A 7 3.74 0.77 18.74
N ARG A 8 3.23 1.62 17.86
CA ARG A 8 2.81 1.23 16.51
C ARG A 8 4.00 0.80 15.65
N LEU A 9 5.12 1.50 15.71
CA LEU A 9 6.34 1.10 15.00
C LEU A 9 6.85 -0.27 15.45
N ARG A 10 6.77 -0.58 16.74
CA ARG A 10 7.16 -1.92 17.26
C ARG A 10 6.31 -3.06 16.69
N ARG A 11 5.09 -2.78 16.24
CA ARG A 11 4.21 -3.76 15.57
C ARG A 11 4.54 -3.97 14.10
N MET A 12 5.46 -3.18 13.54
CA MET A 12 5.94 -3.26 12.17
C MET A 12 7.42 -3.67 12.15
N PRO A 13 7.74 -4.98 12.21
CA PRO A 13 9.13 -5.43 12.25
C PRO A 13 9.95 -4.88 11.10
N GLY A 14 11.12 -4.31 11.41
CA GLY A 14 12.00 -3.72 10.42
C GLY A 14 11.69 -2.27 10.02
N MET A 15 10.53 -1.72 10.38
CA MET A 15 10.19 -0.32 10.13
C MET A 15 11.02 0.61 11.03
N LYS A 16 11.56 1.69 10.45
CA LYS A 16 12.36 2.70 11.15
C LYS A 16 11.86 4.10 10.78
N LEU A 17 12.30 5.09 11.55
CA LEU A 17 11.99 6.50 11.24
C LEU A 17 12.54 6.96 9.90
N GLU A 18 13.68 6.40 9.49
CA GLU A 18 14.32 6.70 8.20
C GLU A 18 13.51 6.22 6.99
N ASP A 19 12.53 5.33 7.21
CA ASP A 19 11.65 4.81 6.16
C ASP A 19 10.46 5.75 5.89
N PHE A 20 10.36 6.88 6.62
CA PHE A 20 9.34 7.89 6.37
C PHE A 20 9.81 8.96 5.41
N PHE A 21 8.98 9.23 4.41
CA PHE A 21 9.11 10.34 3.48
C PHE A 21 8.22 11.49 3.96
N LEU A 22 8.77 12.68 3.99
CA LEU A 22 8.09 13.89 4.42
C LEU A 22 8.03 14.90 3.28
N ALA A 23 6.88 15.47 3.04
CA ALA A 23 6.71 16.62 2.18
C ALA A 23 6.64 17.89 3.05
N LEU A 24 7.49 18.87 2.72
CA LEU A 24 7.56 20.15 3.43
C LEU A 24 7.12 21.28 2.50
N ASP A 25 6.44 22.26 3.06
CA ASP A 25 6.15 23.51 2.36
C ASP A 25 7.36 24.48 2.39
N ASN A 26 7.18 25.65 1.76
CA ASN A 26 8.21 26.71 1.71
C ASN A 26 8.57 27.29 3.08
N LYS A 27 7.79 26.97 4.13
CA LYS A 27 8.03 27.38 5.52
C LYS A 27 8.56 26.25 6.39
N ASN A 28 8.99 25.12 5.76
CA ASN A 28 9.43 23.91 6.42
C ASN A 28 8.34 23.28 7.32
N GLN A 29 7.06 23.46 6.99
CA GLN A 29 5.97 22.79 7.68
C GLN A 29 5.65 21.47 6.98
N ILE A 30 5.37 20.43 7.74
CA ILE A 30 5.00 19.12 7.19
C ILE A 30 3.60 19.22 6.55
N ILE A 31 3.51 19.03 5.24
CA ILE A 31 2.26 19.01 4.46
C ILE A 31 1.92 17.62 3.95
N GLY A 32 2.80 16.66 4.16
CA GLY A 32 2.56 15.25 3.84
C GLY A 32 3.58 14.33 4.50
N CYS A 33 3.17 13.08 4.71
CA CYS A 33 3.99 12.02 5.28
C CYS A 33 3.58 10.68 4.67
N MET A 34 4.54 9.77 4.49
CA MET A 34 4.29 8.43 3.99
C MET A 34 5.40 7.49 4.45
N GLY A 35 5.06 6.42 5.14
CA GLY A 35 6.01 5.38 5.53
C GLY A 35 6.13 4.32 4.43
N ASN A 36 7.34 3.83 4.18
CA ASN A 36 7.66 2.78 3.22
C ASN A 36 8.10 1.52 3.98
N TRP A 37 7.18 0.59 4.19
CA TRP A 37 7.42 -0.59 5.00
C TRP A 37 7.46 -1.89 4.18
N SER A 38 8.48 -2.73 4.41
CA SER A 38 8.51 -4.11 3.92
C SER A 38 7.92 -5.05 4.97
N ALA A 39 6.83 -5.72 4.63
CA ALA A 39 6.23 -6.73 5.51
C ALA A 39 6.86 -8.13 5.36
N GLU A 40 7.97 -8.29 4.63
CA GLU A 40 8.59 -9.59 4.35
C GLU A 40 8.97 -10.38 5.60
N ALA A 41 9.22 -9.70 6.71
CA ALA A 41 9.53 -10.34 7.99
C ALA A 41 8.32 -11.08 8.61
N ILE A 42 7.09 -10.75 8.20
CA ILE A 42 5.85 -11.31 8.75
C ILE A 42 4.94 -11.94 7.70
N GLN A 43 5.11 -11.58 6.44
CA GLN A 43 4.22 -12.00 5.37
C GLN A 43 4.97 -12.21 4.05
N GLU A 44 4.67 -13.31 3.40
CA GLU A 44 5.21 -13.66 2.10
C GLU A 44 4.07 -14.05 1.16
N LEU A 45 3.94 -13.32 0.05
CA LEU A 45 2.90 -13.55 -0.94
C LEU A 45 3.45 -14.35 -2.12
N ARG A 46 2.99 -15.60 -2.25
CA ARG A 46 3.35 -16.47 -3.39
C ARG A 46 2.11 -16.81 -4.20
N PRO A 47 1.98 -16.33 -5.43
CA PRO A 47 0.81 -16.66 -6.26
C PRO A 47 0.84 -18.15 -6.65
N LEU A 48 -0.18 -18.89 -6.26
CA LEU A 48 -0.34 -20.31 -6.65
C LEU A 48 -0.70 -20.43 -8.12
N THR A 49 -1.62 -19.60 -8.57
CA THR A 49 -2.09 -19.54 -9.97
C THR A 49 -2.58 -18.14 -10.28
N TYR A 50 -2.53 -17.77 -11.55
CA TYR A 50 -3.17 -16.55 -12.05
C TYR A 50 -4.44 -16.92 -12.82
N GLY A 51 -5.56 -16.33 -12.48
CA GLY A 51 -6.76 -16.37 -13.33
C GLY A 51 -6.50 -15.71 -14.68
N LEU A 52 -7.36 -15.92 -15.67
CA LEU A 52 -7.15 -15.48 -17.06
C LEU A 52 -6.79 -13.99 -17.18
N ARG A 53 -7.51 -13.11 -16.48
CA ARG A 53 -7.24 -11.66 -16.50
C ARG A 53 -5.87 -11.32 -15.92
N ALA A 54 -5.54 -11.89 -14.77
CA ALA A 54 -4.25 -11.68 -14.11
C ALA A 54 -3.09 -12.29 -14.92
N HIS A 55 -3.32 -13.41 -15.62
CA HIS A 55 -2.35 -13.98 -16.55
C HIS A 55 -2.04 -13.03 -17.71
N ASN A 56 -3.08 -12.49 -18.36
CA ASN A 56 -2.91 -11.53 -19.46
C ASN A 56 -2.21 -10.25 -18.97
N PHE A 57 -2.59 -9.75 -17.80
CA PHE A 57 -1.92 -8.60 -17.20
C PHE A 57 -0.43 -8.89 -16.91
N ARG A 58 -0.11 -10.07 -16.39
CA ARG A 58 1.27 -10.49 -16.19
C ARG A 58 2.07 -10.54 -17.52
N GLN A 59 1.49 -11.04 -18.62
CA GLN A 59 2.15 -11.03 -19.94
C GLN A 59 2.37 -9.60 -20.45
N PHE A 60 1.40 -8.72 -20.23
CA PHE A 60 1.53 -7.29 -20.54
C PHE A 60 2.69 -6.65 -19.76
N LEU A 61 2.78 -6.87 -18.45
CA LEU A 61 3.88 -6.38 -17.64
C LEU A 61 5.23 -6.95 -18.08
N LYS A 62 5.28 -8.24 -18.45
CA LYS A 62 6.50 -8.86 -18.97
C LYS A 62 6.97 -8.20 -20.27
N PHE A 63 6.04 -7.88 -21.17
CA PHE A 63 6.36 -7.16 -22.40
C PHE A 63 6.81 -5.73 -22.11
N GLY A 64 6.10 -5.01 -21.23
CA GLY A 64 6.46 -3.66 -20.82
C GLY A 64 7.83 -3.58 -20.12
N ARG A 65 8.24 -4.64 -19.40
CA ARG A 65 9.60 -4.72 -18.85
C ARG A 65 10.67 -4.72 -19.93
N PHE A 66 10.44 -5.42 -21.03
CA PHE A 66 11.39 -5.41 -22.15
C PHE A 66 11.61 -4.00 -22.71
N LEU A 67 10.59 -3.15 -22.62
CA LEU A 67 10.65 -1.74 -22.99
C LEU A 67 11.13 -0.83 -21.83
N GLY A 68 11.41 -1.36 -20.65
CA GLY A 68 11.79 -0.59 -19.47
C GLY A 68 10.65 0.15 -18.77
N TRP A 69 9.38 -0.14 -19.10
CA TRP A 69 8.20 0.61 -18.63
C TRP A 69 7.54 0.02 -17.40
N THR A 70 7.74 -1.28 -17.13
CA THR A 70 7.00 -1.97 -16.10
C THR A 70 7.85 -2.92 -15.27
N ARG A 71 7.33 -3.29 -14.11
CA ARG A 71 7.87 -4.34 -13.23
C ARG A 71 7.12 -5.64 -13.49
N PRO A 72 7.80 -6.80 -13.66
CA PRO A 72 7.12 -8.05 -13.94
C PRO A 72 6.57 -8.69 -12.67
N LEU A 73 5.40 -9.29 -12.76
CA LEU A 73 4.91 -10.20 -11.74
C LEU A 73 5.68 -11.54 -11.81
N THR A 74 5.93 -12.15 -10.64
CA THR A 74 6.54 -13.47 -10.53
C THR A 74 5.70 -14.54 -11.23
N LYS A 75 6.28 -15.68 -11.56
CA LYS A 75 5.55 -16.81 -12.11
C LYS A 75 4.75 -17.51 -11.00
N PRO A 76 3.64 -18.19 -11.32
CA PRO A 76 2.89 -18.92 -10.30
C PRO A 76 3.63 -20.20 -9.87
N VAL A 77 3.51 -20.56 -8.58
CA VAL A 77 4.18 -21.71 -7.97
C VAL A 77 3.91 -23.02 -8.75
N ARG A 78 2.68 -23.20 -9.25
CA ARG A 78 2.29 -24.43 -9.98
C ARG A 78 3.04 -24.65 -11.29
N SER A 79 3.67 -23.62 -11.86
CA SER A 79 4.37 -23.77 -13.14
C SER A 79 5.81 -24.24 -13.01
N THR A 80 6.46 -24.06 -11.86
CA THR A 80 7.90 -24.31 -11.68
C THR A 80 8.28 -24.94 -10.35
N GLY A 81 7.34 -25.05 -9.39
CA GLY A 81 7.58 -25.63 -8.07
C GLY A 81 8.29 -24.70 -7.05
N PHE A 82 9.09 -23.75 -7.54
CA PHE A 82 9.81 -22.79 -6.71
C PHE A 82 9.84 -21.43 -7.40
N GLU A 83 9.05 -20.49 -6.89
CA GLU A 83 9.06 -19.14 -7.44
C GLU A 83 9.31 -18.12 -6.33
N ALA A 84 10.00 -17.04 -6.68
CA ALA A 84 10.20 -15.93 -5.78
C ALA A 84 8.83 -15.32 -5.37
N PRO A 85 8.68 -14.90 -4.11
CA PRO A 85 7.48 -14.20 -3.67
C PRO A 85 7.30 -12.90 -4.46
N LEU A 86 6.09 -12.36 -4.40
CA LEU A 86 5.83 -10.99 -4.80
C LEU A 86 6.33 -10.07 -3.68
N HIS A 87 7.19 -9.13 -4.01
CA HIS A 87 7.73 -8.16 -3.07
C HIS A 87 6.87 -6.91 -3.07
N PHE A 88 6.24 -6.63 -1.94
CA PHE A 88 5.43 -5.43 -1.75
C PHE A 88 6.07 -4.50 -0.74
N ARG A 89 6.01 -3.21 -1.04
CA ARG A 89 6.22 -2.13 -0.08
C ARG A 89 4.87 -1.55 0.27
N TYR A 90 4.53 -1.67 1.54
CA TYR A 90 3.29 -1.12 2.07
C TYR A 90 3.48 0.34 2.42
N LEU A 91 2.64 1.20 1.85
CA LEU A 91 2.60 2.60 2.20
C LEU A 91 1.71 2.75 3.42
N VAL A 92 2.34 3.03 4.56
CA VAL A 92 1.69 3.15 5.86
C VAL A 92 1.65 4.60 6.30
N TYR A 93 0.65 4.96 7.08
CA TYR A 93 0.42 6.33 7.56
C TYR A 93 0.43 7.40 6.45
N PRO A 94 -0.24 7.16 5.30
CA PRO A 94 -0.23 8.11 4.21
C PRO A 94 -1.07 9.34 4.58
N PHE A 95 -0.41 10.46 4.77
CA PHE A 95 -1.03 11.77 4.96
C PHE A 95 -0.56 12.71 3.85
N ALA A 96 -1.47 13.41 3.21
CA ALA A 96 -1.17 14.43 2.22
C ALA A 96 -2.23 15.54 2.27
N SER A 97 -1.80 16.79 2.23
CA SER A 97 -2.70 17.94 2.25
C SER A 97 -3.54 18.04 0.96
N ASN A 98 -3.03 17.51 -0.15
CA ASN A 98 -3.70 17.47 -1.45
C ASN A 98 -3.13 16.37 -2.35
N GLU A 99 -3.72 16.18 -3.54
CA GLU A 99 -3.32 15.16 -4.51
C GLU A 99 -1.88 15.34 -5.01
N ASP A 100 -1.43 16.57 -5.29
CA ASP A 100 -0.08 16.85 -5.80
C ASP A 100 1.00 16.44 -4.77
N VAL A 101 0.72 16.65 -3.49
CA VAL A 101 1.61 16.22 -2.39
C VAL A 101 1.63 14.71 -2.28
N PHE A 102 0.47 14.05 -2.43
CA PHE A 102 0.41 12.59 -2.45
C PHE A 102 1.21 12.02 -3.62
N ASP A 103 1.03 12.54 -4.83
CA ASP A 103 1.74 12.12 -6.03
C ASP A 103 3.26 12.30 -5.89
N SER A 104 3.69 13.41 -5.28
CA SER A 104 5.11 13.69 -5.03
C SER A 104 5.71 12.69 -4.04
N LEU A 105 5.02 12.39 -2.95
CA LEU A 105 5.44 11.39 -1.97
C LEU A 105 5.49 10.00 -2.58
N LEU A 106 4.45 9.61 -3.32
CA LEU A 106 4.38 8.31 -3.98
C LEU A 106 5.53 8.14 -4.98
N THR A 107 5.84 9.18 -5.75
CA THR A 107 6.96 9.19 -6.69
C THR A 107 8.29 9.05 -5.95
N ALA A 108 8.51 9.82 -4.89
CA ALA A 108 9.71 9.74 -4.08
C ALA A 108 9.93 8.34 -3.49
N VAL A 109 8.87 7.71 -2.97
CA VAL A 109 8.97 6.32 -2.49
C VAL A 109 9.28 5.38 -3.65
N TYR A 110 8.60 5.52 -4.79
CA TYR A 110 8.79 4.64 -5.96
C TYR A 110 10.22 4.68 -6.49
N GLU A 111 10.88 5.83 -6.49
CA GLU A 111 12.26 5.99 -6.92
C GLU A 111 13.27 5.35 -5.95
N ASN A 112 12.85 5.13 -4.70
CA ASN A 112 13.70 4.57 -3.63
C ASN A 112 13.47 3.07 -3.36
N VAL A 113 12.56 2.41 -4.09
CA VAL A 113 12.33 0.97 -3.96
C VAL A 113 13.00 0.18 -5.08
N ASN A 114 13.26 -1.11 -4.83
CA ASN A 114 13.91 -1.96 -5.83
C ASN A 114 13.03 -2.15 -7.08
N PRO A 115 13.63 -2.43 -8.26
CA PRO A 115 12.90 -2.58 -9.52
C PRO A 115 11.92 -3.75 -9.58
N ASP A 116 11.96 -4.69 -8.65
CA ASP A 116 11.07 -5.85 -8.55
C ASP A 116 10.01 -5.71 -7.43
N GLU A 117 10.04 -4.61 -6.68
CA GLU A 117 9.06 -4.33 -5.64
C GLU A 117 7.86 -3.54 -6.17
N PHE A 118 6.69 -3.79 -5.62
CA PHE A 118 5.44 -3.10 -5.93
C PHE A 118 5.01 -2.27 -4.73
N LEU A 119 4.48 -1.08 -4.98
CA LEU A 119 3.85 -0.28 -3.94
C LEU A 119 2.41 -0.73 -3.72
N MET A 120 2.00 -0.85 -2.46
CA MET A 120 0.64 -1.19 -2.07
C MET A 120 0.16 -0.23 -0.98
N TYR A 121 -1.05 0.30 -1.16
CA TYR A 121 -1.70 1.14 -0.16
C TYR A 121 -3.21 0.98 -0.18
N ALA A 122 -3.83 1.22 0.96
CA ALA A 122 -5.28 1.24 1.06
C ALA A 122 -5.84 2.61 0.66
N ARG A 123 -6.99 2.58 -0.01
CA ARG A 123 -7.73 3.78 -0.38
C ARG A 123 -9.21 3.55 -0.11
N ALA A 124 -9.85 4.47 0.61
CA ALA A 124 -11.30 4.47 0.67
C ALA A 124 -11.89 4.83 -0.70
N GLU A 125 -13.05 4.25 -1.05
CA GLU A 125 -13.68 4.44 -2.36
C GLU A 125 -13.87 5.92 -2.73
N GLN A 126 -14.13 6.76 -1.74
CA GLN A 126 -14.38 8.20 -1.94
C GLN A 126 -13.13 9.08 -1.74
N ASP A 127 -11.97 8.50 -1.47
CA ASP A 127 -10.73 9.26 -1.28
C ASP A 127 -9.99 9.47 -2.61
N PHE A 128 -10.44 10.46 -3.36
CA PHE A 128 -9.85 10.80 -4.66
C PHE A 128 -8.43 11.38 -4.57
N ARG A 129 -8.01 11.83 -3.38
CA ARG A 129 -6.64 12.37 -3.17
C ARG A 129 -5.56 11.32 -3.29
N ARG A 130 -5.93 10.03 -3.13
CA ARG A 130 -5.03 8.89 -3.19
C ARG A 130 -5.16 8.11 -4.50
N ASN A 131 -5.57 8.76 -5.58
CA ASN A 131 -5.57 8.15 -6.90
C ASN A 131 -4.12 7.90 -7.37
N PRO A 132 -3.87 6.83 -8.13
CA PRO A 132 -2.56 6.64 -8.75
C PRO A 132 -2.26 7.81 -9.71
N PRO A 133 -1.01 8.31 -9.73
CA PRO A 133 -0.62 9.39 -10.65
C PRO A 133 -0.88 9.03 -12.11
N LYS A 134 -1.13 10.02 -12.94
CA LYS A 134 -1.34 9.82 -14.37
C LYS A 134 -0.13 9.15 -15.03
N GLY A 135 -0.39 8.13 -15.82
CA GLY A 135 0.65 7.35 -16.50
C GLY A 135 1.21 6.18 -15.69
N TRP A 136 0.81 6.02 -14.44
CA TRP A 136 1.17 4.85 -13.65
C TRP A 136 0.27 3.67 -13.99
N ILE A 137 0.84 2.47 -13.91
CA ILE A 137 0.07 1.23 -14.02
C ILE A 137 -0.31 0.79 -12.61
N ALA A 138 -1.59 0.82 -12.32
CA ALA A 138 -2.15 0.36 -11.05
C ALA A 138 -3.11 -0.80 -11.26
N ALA A 139 -3.17 -1.71 -10.28
CA ALA A 139 -4.18 -2.74 -10.18
C ALA A 139 -4.95 -2.51 -8.88
N GLU A 140 -6.27 -2.47 -8.98
CA GLU A 140 -7.14 -2.33 -7.81
C GLU A 140 -7.65 -3.70 -7.37
N MET A 141 -7.63 -3.92 -6.07
CA MET A 141 -8.19 -5.11 -5.44
C MET A 141 -9.27 -4.65 -4.44
N PRO A 142 -10.56 -4.68 -4.85
CA PRO A 142 -11.62 -4.27 -3.96
C PRO A 142 -11.76 -5.28 -2.82
N TYR A 143 -11.91 -4.79 -1.60
CA TYR A 143 -12.17 -5.59 -0.42
C TYR A 143 -13.18 -4.87 0.49
N SER A 144 -13.84 -5.64 1.35
CA SER A 144 -14.76 -5.12 2.36
C SER A 144 -14.25 -5.50 3.73
N LEU A 145 -14.11 -4.52 4.60
CA LEU A 145 -13.79 -4.75 6.01
C LEU A 145 -15.08 -4.91 6.81
N TYR A 146 -15.17 -5.98 7.58
CA TYR A 146 -16.28 -6.23 8.47
C TYR A 146 -15.81 -6.18 9.91
N CYS A 147 -16.52 -5.45 10.75
CA CYS A 147 -16.29 -5.46 12.19
C CYS A 147 -17.36 -6.32 12.86
N LEU A 148 -16.95 -7.31 13.62
CA LEU A 148 -17.82 -8.11 14.45
C LEU A 148 -17.93 -7.45 15.82
N VAL A 149 -19.10 -6.88 16.11
CA VAL A 149 -19.37 -6.26 17.41
C VAL A 149 -20.28 -7.22 18.21
N PRO A 150 -19.89 -7.65 19.42
CA PRO A 150 -20.76 -8.44 20.27
C PRO A 150 -22.08 -7.72 20.52
N PRO A 151 -23.22 -8.44 20.62
CA PRO A 151 -24.55 -7.82 20.74
C PRO A 151 -24.72 -6.87 21.92
N GLU A 152 -23.89 -7.04 22.96
CA GLU A 152 -23.94 -6.26 24.22
C GLU A 152 -23.00 -5.04 24.21
N MET A 153 -22.19 -4.91 23.16
CA MET A 153 -21.26 -3.78 23.05
C MET A 153 -21.84 -2.70 22.11
N PRO A 154 -21.68 -1.42 22.45
CA PRO A 154 -22.07 -0.35 21.54
C PRO A 154 -21.20 -0.41 20.27
N THR A 155 -21.81 -0.07 19.14
CA THR A 155 -21.07 0.09 17.88
C THR A 155 -19.97 1.15 18.08
N PRO A 156 -18.70 0.84 17.73
CA PRO A 156 -17.62 1.84 17.80
C PRO A 156 -17.94 3.07 16.96
N ASP A 157 -17.57 4.25 17.43
CA ASP A 157 -17.88 5.53 16.77
C ASP A 157 -17.34 5.61 15.33
N PHE A 158 -16.21 4.98 15.03
CA PHE A 158 -15.63 4.95 13.67
C PHE A 158 -16.46 4.11 12.68
N LEU A 159 -17.36 3.27 13.16
CA LEU A 159 -18.30 2.49 12.34
C LEU A 159 -19.68 3.17 12.22
N ASP A 160 -19.92 4.27 12.92
CA ASP A 160 -21.19 5.01 12.82
C ASP A 160 -21.27 5.64 11.41
N PRO A 161 -22.29 5.28 10.59
CA PRO A 161 -22.44 5.83 9.24
C PRO A 161 -22.70 7.35 9.21
N ARG A 162 -23.01 7.95 10.37
CA ARG A 162 -23.14 9.40 10.54
C ARG A 162 -21.79 10.09 10.71
N ASN A 163 -20.78 9.33 11.11
CA ASN A 163 -19.41 9.84 11.17
C ASN A 163 -18.86 9.96 9.74
N LYS A 164 -18.52 11.19 9.33
CA LYS A 164 -18.01 11.48 7.98
C LYS A 164 -16.53 11.18 7.83
N GLU A 165 -15.84 10.86 8.93
CA GLU A 165 -14.44 10.49 8.89
C GLU A 165 -14.33 9.02 8.55
N ASN A 166 -13.83 8.73 7.35
CA ASN A 166 -13.49 7.36 6.99
C ASN A 166 -12.35 6.86 7.88
N PRO A 167 -12.48 5.69 8.49
CA PRO A 167 -11.37 5.12 9.25
C PRO A 167 -10.18 4.89 8.33
N GLU A 168 -8.99 5.24 8.79
CA GLU A 168 -7.78 4.84 8.09
C GLU A 168 -7.58 3.33 8.22
N ILE A 169 -7.44 2.68 7.08
CA ILE A 169 -7.23 1.24 6.99
C ILE A 169 -5.84 0.99 6.44
N GLU A 170 -5.05 0.29 7.20
CA GLU A 170 -3.72 -0.12 6.76
C GLU A 170 -3.81 -1.27 5.75
N ALA A 171 -3.16 -1.13 4.60
CA ALA A 171 -3.24 -2.10 3.50
C ALA A 171 -2.84 -3.53 3.91
N PHE A 172 -1.87 -3.67 4.82
CA PHE A 172 -1.40 -4.98 5.28
C PHE A 172 -2.40 -5.73 6.15
N LEU A 173 -3.41 -5.05 6.73
CA LEU A 173 -4.50 -5.70 7.48
C LEU A 173 -5.52 -6.37 6.55
N SER A 174 -5.43 -6.11 5.25
CA SER A 174 -6.38 -6.60 4.24
C SER A 174 -5.94 -7.92 3.59
N LEU A 175 -4.81 -8.45 3.98
CA LEU A 175 -4.18 -9.65 3.44
C LEU A 175 -4.10 -10.73 4.50
#